data_7c785654b21dee2557387a3537d58e15
#
_entry.id   7c785654b21dee2557387a3537d58e15
#
_cell.length_a   1.000
_cell.length_b   1.000
_cell.length_c   1.000
_cell.angle_alpha   90.00
_cell.angle_beta   90.00
_cell.angle_gamma   90.00
#
_symmetry.space_group_name_H-M   'P 1'
#
loop_
_entity.id
_entity.type
_entity.pdbx_description
1 polymer ?
#
loop_
_entity_poly.entity_id
_entity_poly.type
_entity_poly.pdbx_seq_one_letter_code
_entity_poly.pdbx_strand_id
1 'polypeptide(L)' 'MTRSNPSNTIQPLVGPQELADWLGVPLGTVYRWRTNGDGPPGLRVGKHLRYRVKDVERWLDAQVDRPTETA' A
#
# COMPACT_ATOMS: atom_id res chain seq x y z
N MET A 1 20.13 3.13 16.03
CA MET A 1 19.99 2.89 15.69
C MET A 1 19.77 2.88 14.86
N THR A 2 19.85 2.86 14.76
CA THR A 2 19.68 2.71 14.03
C THR A 2 19.53 2.67 13.19
N ARG A 3 19.62 2.62 12.94
CA ARG A 3 19.54 2.43 12.09
C ARG A 3 19.56 2.80 11.11
N SER A 4 19.93 2.84 10.69
CA SER A 4 20.07 3.09 9.79
C SER A 4 20.14 3.22 8.80
N ASN A 5 20.27 3.08 8.39
CA ASN A 5 20.42 3.10 7.34
C ASN A 5 20.29 3.26 6.22
N PRO A 6 20.81 2.98 5.81
CA PRO A 6 20.91 3.44 4.67
C PRO A 6 19.83 3.27 3.98
N SER A 7 19.35 3.47 4.23
CA SER A 7 18.34 3.66 3.83
C SER A 7 18.00 3.58 2.49
N ASN A 8 18.68 3.83 1.66
CA ASN A 8 18.34 3.79 0.31
C ASN A 8 18.10 2.43 -0.17
N THR A 9 18.55 1.42 0.51
CA THR A 9 18.30 0.09 0.06
C THR A 9 17.11 -0.50 0.76
N ILE A 10 16.57 0.19 1.73
CA ILE A 10 15.45 -0.33 2.47
C ILE A 10 14.17 0.24 1.92
N GLN A 11 13.24 -0.64 1.60
CA GLN A 11 11.98 -0.20 1.09
C GLN A 11 11.03 0.03 2.24
N PRO A 12 10.45 1.18 2.36
CA PRO A 12 9.50 1.43 3.45
C PRO A 12 8.30 0.51 3.35
N LEU A 13 7.85 0.09 4.51
CA LEU A 13 6.65 -0.73 4.62
C LEU A 13 5.65 -0.01 5.51
N VAL A 14 4.37 -0.18 5.19
CA VAL A 14 3.32 0.39 6.02
C VAL A 14 2.36 -0.72 6.42
N GLY A 15 1.77 -0.58 7.58
CA GLY A 15 0.77 -1.53 8.04
C GLY A 15 -0.61 -1.17 7.50
N PRO A 16 -1.60 -1.98 7.78
CA PRO A 16 -2.95 -1.74 7.25
C PRO A 16 -3.56 -0.43 7.75
N GLN A 17 -3.33 -0.06 9.01
CA GLN A 17 -3.88 1.19 9.51
C GLN A 17 -3.20 2.38 8.85
N GLU A 18 -1.89 2.30 8.68
CA GLU A 18 -1.16 3.38 8.02
C GLU A 18 -1.61 3.50 6.58
N LEU A 19 -1.87 2.38 5.92
CA LEU A 19 -2.34 2.39 4.55
C LEU A 19 -3.72 3.02 4.50
N ALA A 20 -4.61 2.67 5.41
CA ALA A 20 -5.94 3.24 5.46
C ALA A 20 -5.88 4.75 5.64
N ASP A 21 -5.02 5.21 6.54
CA ASP A 21 -4.85 6.63 6.78
C ASP A 21 -4.31 7.35 5.55
N TRP A 22 -3.34 6.74 4.90
CA TRP A 22 -2.73 7.31 3.70
C TRP A 22 -3.77 7.48 2.59
N LEU A 23 -4.58 6.45 2.40
CA LEU A 23 -5.54 6.47 1.30
C LEU A 23 -6.88 7.11 1.69
N GLY A 24 -7.04 7.43 2.94
CA GLY A 24 -8.28 8.07 3.40
C GLY A 24 -9.47 7.14 3.36
N VAL A 25 -9.26 5.86 3.62
CA VAL A 25 -10.35 4.89 3.62
C VAL A 25 -10.44 4.22 4.98
N PRO A 26 -11.57 3.63 5.32
CA PRO A 26 -11.68 2.91 6.58
C PRO A 26 -10.78 1.69 6.61
N LEU A 27 -10.29 1.34 7.78
CA LEU A 27 -9.44 0.17 7.94
C LEU A 27 -10.13 -1.09 7.42
N GLY A 28 -11.43 -1.22 7.65
CA GLY A 28 -12.16 -2.37 7.15
C GLY A 28 -12.09 -2.54 5.65
N THR A 29 -11.96 -1.42 4.92
CA THR A 29 -11.82 -1.47 3.49
C THR A 29 -10.51 -2.13 3.09
N VAL A 30 -9.43 -1.83 3.82
CA VAL A 30 -8.13 -2.43 3.55
C VAL A 30 -8.20 -3.93 3.76
N TYR A 31 -8.83 -4.38 4.84
CA TYR A 31 -8.95 -5.81 5.09
C TYR A 31 -9.84 -6.49 4.07
N ARG A 32 -10.88 -5.80 3.63
CA ARG A 32 -11.76 -6.36 2.61
C ARG A 32 -11.03 -6.53 1.29
N TRP A 33 -10.19 -5.57 0.92
CA TRP A 33 -9.38 -5.69 -0.26
C TRP A 33 -8.49 -6.92 -0.16
N ARG A 34 -7.88 -7.10 1.01
CA ARG A 34 -6.97 -8.22 1.21
C ARG A 34 -7.70 -9.54 1.04
N THR A 35 -8.88 -9.64 1.59
CA THR A 35 -9.67 -10.86 1.51
C THR A 35 -10.11 -11.13 0.07
N ASN A 36 -10.49 -10.09 -0.65
CA ASN A 36 -11.02 -10.25 -1.99
C ASN A 36 -9.96 -10.25 -3.09
N GLY A 37 -8.73 -10.01 -2.75
CA GLY A 37 -7.69 -9.92 -3.78
C GLY A 37 -7.65 -8.59 -4.48
N ASP A 38 -8.29 -7.57 -3.91
CA ASP A 38 -8.27 -6.23 -4.47
C ASP A 38 -7.23 -5.38 -3.78
N GLY A 39 -7.09 -4.16 -4.18
CA GLY A 39 -6.19 -3.22 -3.53
C GLY A 39 -4.74 -3.45 -3.91
N PRO A 40 -3.85 -2.76 -3.25
CA PRO A 40 -2.44 -2.92 -3.57
C PRO A 40 -1.89 -4.26 -3.09
N PRO A 41 -0.82 -4.74 -3.69
CA PRO A 41 -0.25 -6.01 -3.25
C PRO A 41 0.30 -5.89 -1.83
N GLY A 42 -0.04 -6.84 -1.02
CA GLY A 42 0.45 -6.89 0.35
C GLY A 42 1.35 -8.08 0.56
N LEU A 43 2.12 -8.04 1.63
CA LEU A 43 2.95 -9.16 1.98
C LEU A 43 2.84 -9.44 3.45
N ARG A 44 3.21 -10.63 3.82
CA ARG A 44 3.12 -11.04 5.20
C ARG A 44 4.50 -11.12 5.80
N VAL A 45 4.73 -10.38 6.86
CA VAL A 45 5.99 -10.42 7.57
C VAL A 45 5.69 -11.06 8.91
N GLY A 46 6.00 -12.33 9.03
CA GLY A 46 5.56 -13.10 10.18
C GLY A 46 4.05 -13.20 10.16
N LYS A 47 3.39 -12.68 11.18
CA LYS A 47 1.96 -12.66 11.19
C LYS A 47 1.41 -11.31 10.84
N HIS A 48 2.24 -10.37 10.44
CA HIS A 48 1.80 -9.01 10.20
C HIS A 48 1.63 -8.73 8.72
N LEU A 49 0.55 -8.08 8.36
CA LEU A 49 0.30 -7.67 6.98
C LEU A 49 1.02 -6.34 6.76
N ARG A 50 1.76 -6.25 5.70
CA ARG A 50 2.48 -5.02 5.37
C ARG A 50 2.38 -4.77 3.88
N TYR A 51 2.62 -3.51 3.51
CA TYR A 51 2.56 -3.11 2.10
C TYR A 51 3.82 -2.31 1.81
N ARG A 52 4.43 -2.54 0.66
CA ARG A 52 5.56 -1.73 0.25
C ARG A 52 5.04 -0.43 -0.31
N VAL A 53 5.63 0.67 0.09
CA VAL A 53 5.19 1.97 -0.39
C VAL A 53 5.23 2.02 -1.92
N LYS A 54 6.28 1.49 -2.53
CA LYS A 54 6.39 1.49 -3.97
C LYS A 54 5.27 0.72 -4.63
N ASP A 55 4.86 -0.39 -4.08
CA ASP A 55 3.79 -1.18 -4.63
C ASP A 55 2.47 -0.43 -4.53
N VAL A 56 2.26 0.28 -3.42
CA VAL A 56 1.05 1.06 -3.23
C VAL A 56 1.03 2.19 -4.24
N GLU A 57 2.15 2.85 -4.45
CA GLU A 57 2.22 3.95 -5.40
C GLU A 57 1.91 3.47 -6.82
N ARG A 58 2.44 2.31 -7.17
CA ARG A 58 2.19 1.74 -8.48
C ARG A 58 0.71 1.39 -8.66
N TRP A 59 0.12 0.84 -7.60
CA TRP A 59 -1.29 0.50 -7.65
C TRP A 59 -2.14 1.76 -7.77
N LEU A 60 -1.75 2.83 -7.07
CA LEU A 60 -2.48 4.09 -7.16
C LEU A 60 -2.41 4.65 -8.56
N ASP A 61 -1.28 4.54 -9.22
CA ASP A 61 -1.15 5.02 -10.59
C ASP A 61 -2.13 4.29 -11.50
N ALA A 62 -2.37 3.03 -11.24
CA ALA A 62 -3.30 2.26 -12.05
C ALA A 62 -4.75 2.63 -11.77
N GLN A 63 -5.01 3.31 -10.64
CA GLN A 63 -6.36 3.72 -10.29
C GLN A 63 -6.72 5.10 -10.85
N VAL A 64 -5.77 5.79 -11.43
CA VAL A 64 -6.03 7.14 -11.90
C VAL A 64 -7.08 7.11 -12.99
N ASP A 65 -8.11 7.92 -12.81
CA ASP A 65 -9.18 7.99 -13.78
C ASP A 65 -8.81 8.99 -14.84
N ARG A 66 -8.79 8.59 -16.09
CA ARG A 66 -8.40 9.46 -17.15
C ARG A 66 -9.56 9.73 -18.04
N PRO A 67 -10.29 10.70 -17.68
CA PRO A 67 -11.49 10.96 -18.44
C PRO A 67 -11.20 11.30 -19.82
N THR A 68 -10.05 11.75 -20.05
CA THR A 68 -9.80 12.08 -21.31
C THR A 68 -9.75 11.11 -22.19
N GLU A 69 -9.64 10.18 -21.75
CA GLU A 69 -9.46 9.27 -22.54
C GLU A 69 -10.44 9.23 -23.17
N THR A 70 -10.99 9.52 -22.86
CA THR A 70 -11.94 9.44 -23.34
C THR A 70 -12.15 10.34 -23.99
N ALA A 71 -11.78 10.68 -23.85
CA ALA A 71 -12.13 11.49 -24.46
C ALA A 71 -11.90 11.72 -25.14
#